data_8f316f0279b5c241a4a470bc30b10bf1
#
_entry.id   8f316f0279b5c241a4a470bc30b10bf1
#
_cell.length_a   1.000
_cell.length_b   1.000
_cell.length_c   1.000
_cell.angle_alpha   90.00
_cell.angle_beta   90.00
_cell.angle_gamma   90.00
#
_symmetry.space_group_name_H-M   'P 1'
#
loop_
_entity.id
_entity.type
_entity.pdbx_description
1 polymer ?
#
loop_
_entity_poly.entity_id
_entity_poly.type
_entity_poly.pdbx_seq_one_letter_code
_entity_poly.pdbx_strand_id
1 'polypeptide(L)'
;PAYEGPVIHVLDASRAVGVASRLLSDTQRDEFVETTAAEYTKVRAAREGKGQSVLLSLDEARANFFDAYLSDKAAPPLQPGVHAFDDWDLAELRDYIDWTPFFRAWELHGNYPAILTDDVVGETARQLFDDANAMLDRIIAEKWLVAKGVAGFWPCARDGDDVTIHRVNREEHVVLPFLRQQVKKSRDRANMCLADFIDPAGDWIGGFAVGIHGLEPYLARFKDDKDDYSDILLKALADRFAEAFAERLHQHVRTDLWGYAPQEQLTNEALIKEQYRGIRPAPGYPACPDHSLKPILFDLLDAEANTGITLTENFAMYPTAAVSGFYFGHPEAEYFGVARIGRDQLEDYARRRGVDMATAERWLRPNLD
;
A
#
# COMPACT_ATOMS: atom_id res chain seq x y z
N PRO A 1 -3.87 30.62 -17.17
CA PRO A 1 -2.52 30.08 -17.03
C PRO A 1 -1.51 31.10 -17.48
N ALA A 2 -0.36 31.18 -16.78
CA ALA A 2 0.69 32.17 -17.05
C ALA A 2 1.59 31.80 -18.24
N TYR A 3 1.32 30.69 -18.95
CA TYR A 3 2.11 30.20 -20.07
C TYR A 3 1.22 29.92 -21.27
N GLU A 4 1.53 30.55 -22.41
CA GLU A 4 0.75 30.48 -23.67
C GLU A 4 1.30 29.44 -24.65
N GLY A 5 2.46 28.84 -24.39
CA GLY A 5 3.08 27.83 -25.25
C GLY A 5 2.50 26.42 -25.07
N PRO A 6 2.87 25.48 -25.94
CA PRO A 6 2.41 24.09 -25.82
C PRO A 6 2.99 23.44 -24.56
N VAL A 7 2.11 22.81 -23.78
CA VAL A 7 2.48 22.02 -22.60
C VAL A 7 2.11 20.57 -22.86
N ILE A 8 3.11 19.69 -22.87
CA ILE A 8 2.94 18.27 -23.16
C ILE A 8 3.42 17.47 -21.95
N HIS A 9 2.53 16.63 -21.41
CA HIS A 9 2.83 15.74 -20.33
C HIS A 9 3.53 14.49 -20.86
N VAL A 10 4.61 14.08 -20.18
CA VAL A 10 5.30 12.83 -20.41
C VAL A 10 5.28 11.99 -19.14
N LEU A 11 5.12 10.66 -19.28
CA LEU A 11 5.03 9.75 -18.16
C LEU A 11 6.40 9.52 -17.49
N ASP A 12 7.47 9.61 -18.28
CA ASP A 12 8.85 9.41 -17.84
C ASP A 12 9.84 10.22 -18.68
N ALA A 13 11.11 10.27 -18.21
CA ALA A 13 12.17 11.03 -18.84
C ALA A 13 12.56 10.48 -20.23
N SER A 14 12.41 9.18 -20.48
CA SER A 14 12.78 8.56 -21.77
C SER A 14 11.86 9.04 -22.89
N ARG A 15 10.58 9.27 -22.61
CA ARG A 15 9.58 9.81 -23.54
C ARG A 15 9.79 11.30 -23.82
N ALA A 16 10.43 12.03 -22.89
CA ALA A 16 10.70 13.46 -23.06
C ALA A 16 11.59 13.75 -24.26
N VAL A 17 12.53 12.89 -24.59
CA VAL A 17 13.45 13.04 -25.74
C VAL A 17 12.65 13.07 -27.04
N GLY A 18 11.74 12.12 -27.27
CA GLY A 18 10.91 12.07 -28.47
C GLY A 18 9.94 13.26 -28.60
N VAL A 19 9.40 13.73 -27.46
CA VAL A 19 8.54 14.92 -27.41
C VAL A 19 9.36 16.17 -27.73
N ALA A 20 10.52 16.36 -27.11
CA ALA A 20 11.40 17.49 -27.36
C ALA A 20 11.87 17.54 -28.84
N SER A 21 12.24 16.39 -29.42
CA SER A 21 12.62 16.29 -30.84
C SER A 21 11.51 16.76 -31.78
N ARG A 22 10.26 16.37 -31.53
CA ARG A 22 9.12 16.81 -32.33
C ARG A 22 8.80 18.30 -32.14
N LEU A 23 8.91 18.81 -30.92
CA LEU A 23 8.70 20.23 -30.61
C LEU A 23 9.77 21.14 -31.22
N LEU A 24 11.00 20.63 -31.42
CA LEU A 24 12.11 21.33 -32.04
C LEU A 24 12.16 21.18 -33.58
N SER A 25 11.32 20.32 -34.16
CA SER A 25 11.28 20.07 -35.60
C SER A 25 10.41 21.09 -36.29
N ASP A 26 10.98 21.82 -37.26
CA ASP A 26 10.22 22.81 -38.07
C ASP A 26 9.11 22.18 -38.90
N THR A 27 9.17 20.88 -39.20
CA THR A 27 8.21 20.19 -40.04
C THR A 27 7.16 19.37 -39.26
N GLN A 28 7.44 19.01 -38.03
CA GLN A 28 6.57 18.12 -37.23
C GLN A 28 5.88 18.83 -36.05
N ARG A 29 6.40 20.00 -35.67
CA ARG A 29 5.94 20.72 -34.48
C ARG A 29 4.46 21.02 -34.48
N ASP A 30 3.97 21.67 -35.54
CA ASP A 30 2.60 22.18 -35.57
C ASP A 30 1.58 21.04 -35.60
N GLU A 31 1.79 20.00 -36.38
CA GLU A 31 0.96 18.81 -36.44
C GLU A 31 0.97 18.07 -35.07
N PHE A 32 2.14 17.96 -34.43
CA PHE A 32 2.28 17.30 -33.15
C PHE A 32 1.57 18.05 -32.03
N VAL A 33 1.68 19.38 -31.99
CA VAL A 33 0.98 20.25 -31.01
C VAL A 33 -0.53 20.16 -31.19
N GLU A 34 -1.01 20.24 -32.44
CA GLU A 34 -2.44 20.17 -32.76
C GLU A 34 -3.04 18.81 -32.40
N THR A 35 -2.35 17.72 -32.74
CA THR A 35 -2.77 16.36 -32.42
C THR A 35 -2.85 16.14 -30.92
N THR A 36 -1.83 16.57 -30.19
CA THR A 36 -1.79 16.46 -28.74
C THR A 36 -2.86 17.31 -28.06
N ALA A 37 -3.12 18.52 -28.56
CA ALA A 37 -4.20 19.38 -28.05
C ALA A 37 -5.58 18.76 -28.29
N ALA A 38 -5.80 18.12 -29.44
CA ALA A 38 -7.03 17.40 -29.74
C ALA A 38 -7.23 16.17 -28.84
N GLU A 39 -6.16 15.41 -28.57
CA GLU A 39 -6.18 14.30 -27.61
C GLU A 39 -6.53 14.78 -26.21
N TYR A 40 -5.90 15.86 -25.73
CA TYR A 40 -6.22 16.44 -24.42
C TYR A 40 -7.65 16.93 -24.33
N THR A 41 -8.18 17.48 -25.40
CA THR A 41 -9.57 17.90 -25.46
C THR A 41 -10.53 16.71 -25.35
N LYS A 42 -10.23 15.59 -26.04
CA LYS A 42 -11.01 14.35 -25.90
C LYS A 42 -10.93 13.79 -24.48
N VAL A 43 -9.75 13.79 -23.87
CA VAL A 43 -9.56 13.32 -22.48
C VAL A 43 -10.31 14.22 -21.49
N ARG A 44 -10.29 15.55 -21.66
CA ARG A 44 -11.07 16.49 -20.84
C ARG A 44 -12.56 16.24 -20.98
N ALA A 45 -13.07 16.17 -22.22
CA ALA A 45 -14.49 15.90 -22.47
C ALA A 45 -14.93 14.54 -21.91
N ALA A 46 -14.09 13.51 -21.99
CA ALA A 46 -14.37 12.20 -21.41
C ALA A 46 -14.36 12.22 -19.86
N ARG A 47 -13.60 13.14 -19.25
CA ARG A 47 -13.62 13.37 -17.79
C ARG A 47 -14.78 14.25 -17.35
N GLU A 48 -15.12 15.29 -18.12
CA GLU A 48 -16.30 16.14 -17.87
C GLU A 48 -17.60 15.35 -18.02
N GLY A 49 -17.66 14.36 -18.92
CA GLY A 49 -18.81 13.47 -19.10
C GLY A 49 -18.90 12.34 -18.05
N LYS A 50 -17.83 12.02 -17.33
CA LYS A 50 -17.89 11.22 -16.10
C LYS A 50 -18.28 12.18 -14.99
N GLY A 51 -19.59 12.28 -14.71
CA GLY A 51 -20.15 13.19 -13.74
C GLY A 51 -19.32 13.20 -12.46
N GLN A 52 -19.01 14.38 -11.94
CA GLN A 52 -18.34 14.53 -10.65
C GLN A 52 -19.11 13.68 -9.65
N SER A 53 -18.41 12.75 -8.99
CA SER A 53 -19.04 11.91 -7.98
C SER A 53 -19.68 12.82 -6.95
N VAL A 54 -21.01 12.74 -6.80
CA VAL A 54 -21.74 13.53 -5.81
C VAL A 54 -21.23 13.10 -4.44
N LEU A 55 -20.73 14.04 -3.67
CA LEU A 55 -20.33 13.78 -2.29
C LEU A 55 -21.53 14.01 -1.37
N LEU A 56 -21.68 13.16 -0.37
CA LEU A 56 -22.51 13.39 0.81
C LEU A 56 -21.77 14.35 1.75
N SER A 57 -22.51 15.06 2.59
CA SER A 57 -21.89 15.69 3.77
C SER A 57 -21.28 14.61 4.67
N LEU A 58 -20.32 14.99 5.50
CA LEU A 58 -19.71 14.05 6.45
C LEU A 58 -20.75 13.45 7.40
N ASP A 59 -21.72 14.25 7.85
CA ASP A 59 -22.81 13.79 8.73
C ASP A 59 -23.72 12.78 8.03
N GLU A 60 -24.08 13.01 6.75
CA GLU A 60 -24.84 12.05 5.96
C GLU A 60 -24.04 10.75 5.73
N ALA A 61 -22.73 10.86 5.47
CA ALA A 61 -21.87 9.71 5.30
C ALA A 61 -21.73 8.90 6.61
N ARG A 62 -21.62 9.57 7.75
CA ARG A 62 -21.62 8.96 9.09
C ARG A 62 -22.96 8.31 9.42
N ALA A 63 -24.07 8.91 9.02
CA ALA A 63 -25.40 8.31 9.22
C ALA A 63 -25.60 7.04 8.36
N ASN A 64 -24.83 6.88 7.29
CA ASN A 64 -24.81 5.69 6.41
C ASN A 64 -23.54 4.85 6.60
N PHE A 65 -23.05 4.73 7.84
CA PHE A 65 -21.86 3.93 8.18
C PHE A 65 -22.11 2.43 7.96
N PHE A 66 -21.04 1.67 7.90
CA PHE A 66 -21.12 0.21 7.85
C PHE A 66 -21.34 -0.32 9.27
N ASP A 67 -22.53 -0.89 9.50
CA ASP A 67 -22.88 -1.49 10.79
C ASP A 67 -22.44 -2.96 10.82
N ALA A 68 -21.14 -3.17 11.13
CA ALA A 68 -20.58 -4.50 11.26
C ALA A 68 -21.21 -5.28 12.41
N TYR A 69 -21.39 -6.58 12.24
CA TYR A 69 -21.86 -7.46 13.30
C TYR A 69 -20.77 -7.63 14.37
N LEU A 70 -20.76 -6.71 15.34
CA LEU A 70 -19.71 -6.65 16.38
C LEU A 70 -19.69 -7.88 17.32
N SER A 71 -20.77 -8.70 17.33
CA SER A 71 -20.76 -10.01 18.00
C SER A 71 -19.78 -11.01 17.40
N ASP A 72 -19.40 -10.83 16.13
CA ASP A 72 -18.51 -11.71 15.38
C ASP A 72 -17.06 -11.22 15.36
N LYS A 73 -16.76 -10.16 16.13
CA LYS A 73 -15.40 -9.64 16.26
C LYS A 73 -14.38 -10.72 16.64
N ALA A 74 -13.13 -10.52 16.32
CA ALA A 74 -12.07 -11.44 16.70
C ALA A 74 -11.94 -11.52 18.23
N ALA A 75 -11.67 -12.72 18.74
CA ALA A 75 -11.27 -12.88 20.13
C ALA A 75 -9.97 -12.09 20.39
N PRO A 76 -9.66 -11.78 21.66
CA PRO A 76 -8.36 -11.19 22.00
C PRO A 76 -7.19 -12.01 21.43
N PRO A 77 -6.09 -11.36 21.02
CA PRO A 77 -4.91 -12.07 20.53
C PRO A 77 -4.40 -13.11 21.51
N LEU A 78 -3.96 -14.26 20.98
CA LEU A 78 -3.31 -15.30 21.81
C LEU A 78 -2.01 -14.79 22.40
N GLN A 79 -1.32 -13.92 21.67
CA GLN A 79 -0.05 -13.32 22.06
C GLN A 79 -0.11 -11.79 21.90
N PRO A 80 -0.72 -11.07 22.89
CA PRO A 80 -0.78 -9.62 22.83
C PRO A 80 0.60 -8.97 23.00
N GLY A 81 0.74 -7.70 22.57
CA GLY A 81 2.00 -6.96 22.65
C GLY A 81 2.78 -6.97 21.33
N VAL A 82 4.07 -6.64 21.41
CA VAL A 82 4.95 -6.48 20.25
C VAL A 82 5.88 -7.68 20.11
N HIS A 83 5.99 -8.20 18.89
CA HIS A 83 6.78 -9.37 18.51
C HIS A 83 7.73 -8.98 17.38
N ALA A 84 9.04 -9.09 17.59
CA ALA A 84 10.07 -8.82 16.60
C ALA A 84 10.59 -10.11 15.96
N PHE A 85 10.96 -10.03 14.69
CA PHE A 85 11.50 -11.09 13.86
C PHE A 85 12.77 -10.57 13.19
N ASP A 86 13.94 -11.01 13.66
CA ASP A 86 15.23 -10.43 13.25
C ASP A 86 15.77 -11.01 11.93
N ASP A 87 15.42 -12.24 11.59
CA ASP A 87 15.92 -12.94 10.40
C ASP A 87 14.91 -14.02 9.97
N TRP A 88 13.84 -13.60 9.27
CA TRP A 88 12.88 -14.56 8.77
C TRP A 88 13.44 -15.29 7.56
N ASP A 89 13.19 -16.59 7.46
CA ASP A 89 13.75 -17.43 6.40
C ASP A 89 13.29 -17.01 5.01
N LEU A 90 14.23 -16.52 4.19
CA LEU A 90 13.96 -16.11 2.81
C LEU A 90 13.53 -17.29 1.93
N ALA A 91 13.95 -18.52 2.26
CA ALA A 91 13.51 -19.70 1.52
C ALA A 91 12.02 -19.96 1.72
N GLU A 92 11.50 -19.72 2.93
CA GLU A 92 10.06 -19.76 3.21
C GLU A 92 9.32 -18.63 2.47
N LEU A 93 9.85 -17.40 2.48
CA LEU A 93 9.21 -16.25 1.83
C LEU A 93 9.11 -16.40 0.31
N ARG A 94 10.04 -17.13 -0.32
CA ARG A 94 10.00 -17.40 -1.76
C ARG A 94 8.68 -18.01 -2.23
N ASP A 95 8.08 -18.88 -1.40
CA ASP A 95 6.83 -19.57 -1.73
C ASP A 95 5.60 -18.64 -1.67
N TYR A 96 5.75 -17.45 -1.07
CA TYR A 96 4.70 -16.42 -0.96
C TYR A 96 4.81 -15.31 -2.02
N ILE A 97 5.78 -15.38 -2.93
CA ILE A 97 5.96 -14.36 -3.97
C ILE A 97 4.76 -14.33 -4.92
N ASP A 98 4.14 -13.15 -5.06
CA ASP A 98 3.28 -12.84 -6.21
C ASP A 98 4.16 -12.35 -7.38
N TRP A 99 4.22 -13.15 -8.43
CA TRP A 99 5.02 -12.88 -9.62
C TRP A 99 4.35 -11.90 -10.59
N THR A 100 3.06 -11.70 -10.51
CA THR A 100 2.36 -10.80 -11.46
C THR A 100 2.88 -9.35 -11.37
N PRO A 101 3.04 -8.74 -10.18
CA PRO A 101 3.63 -7.41 -10.08
C PRO A 101 5.11 -7.36 -10.51
N PHE A 102 5.86 -8.45 -10.34
CA PHE A 102 7.24 -8.55 -10.83
C PHE A 102 7.30 -8.36 -12.35
N PHE A 103 6.51 -9.09 -13.13
CA PHE A 103 6.47 -8.94 -14.58
C PHE A 103 6.01 -7.53 -15.02
N ARG A 104 5.04 -6.96 -14.31
CA ARG A 104 4.56 -5.59 -14.59
C ARG A 104 5.64 -4.53 -14.38
N ALA A 105 6.52 -4.69 -13.38
CA ALA A 105 7.66 -3.79 -13.16
C ALA A 105 8.66 -3.80 -14.33
N TRP A 106 8.71 -4.87 -15.11
CA TRP A 106 9.48 -5.03 -16.33
C TRP A 106 8.67 -4.72 -17.61
N GLU A 107 7.53 -4.03 -17.47
CA GLU A 107 6.63 -3.67 -18.57
C GLU A 107 6.05 -4.87 -19.35
N LEU A 108 6.09 -6.08 -18.78
CA LEU A 108 5.48 -7.27 -19.34
C LEU A 108 4.04 -7.39 -18.82
N HIS A 109 3.06 -7.30 -19.73
CA HIS A 109 1.65 -7.33 -19.39
C HIS A 109 1.08 -8.74 -19.49
N GLY A 110 0.58 -9.26 -18.38
CA GLY A 110 -0.02 -10.57 -18.24
C GLY A 110 -0.02 -11.00 -16.77
N ASN A 111 -0.76 -12.05 -16.46
CA ASN A 111 -0.80 -12.60 -15.11
C ASN A 111 0.02 -13.89 -15.04
N TYR A 112 0.79 -14.06 -13.98
CA TYR A 112 1.46 -15.32 -13.70
C TYR A 112 0.43 -16.39 -13.26
N PRO A 113 0.57 -17.67 -13.70
CA PRO A 113 1.63 -18.21 -14.55
C PRO A 113 1.36 -18.10 -16.06
N ALA A 114 0.18 -17.65 -16.49
CA ALA A 114 -0.24 -17.65 -17.90
C ALA A 114 0.70 -16.83 -18.81
N ILE A 115 1.31 -15.75 -18.28
CA ILE A 115 2.25 -14.91 -19.03
C ILE A 115 3.44 -15.72 -19.60
N LEU A 116 3.85 -16.79 -18.93
CA LEU A 116 4.98 -17.64 -19.38
C LEU A 116 4.68 -18.41 -20.69
N THR A 117 3.42 -18.53 -21.07
CA THR A 117 2.98 -19.22 -22.28
C THR A 117 2.31 -18.28 -23.29
N ASP A 118 2.41 -16.96 -23.06
CA ASP A 118 1.88 -15.96 -23.98
C ASP A 118 2.63 -15.97 -25.31
N ASP A 119 1.89 -15.84 -26.41
CA ASP A 119 2.44 -15.95 -27.78
C ASP A 119 3.37 -14.78 -28.14
N VAL A 120 3.26 -13.63 -27.48
CA VAL A 120 4.03 -12.41 -27.78
C VAL A 120 5.17 -12.20 -26.78
N VAL A 121 4.88 -12.27 -25.48
CA VAL A 121 5.83 -11.94 -24.43
C VAL A 121 6.37 -13.16 -23.67
N GLY A 122 5.85 -14.35 -23.93
CA GLY A 122 6.13 -15.56 -23.14
C GLY A 122 7.59 -15.98 -23.15
N GLU A 123 8.34 -15.81 -24.27
CA GLU A 123 9.76 -16.13 -24.32
C GLU A 123 10.56 -15.19 -23.41
N THR A 124 10.33 -13.87 -23.51
CA THR A 124 10.96 -12.87 -22.65
C THR A 124 10.58 -13.06 -21.17
N ALA A 125 9.32 -13.40 -20.90
CA ALA A 125 8.85 -13.64 -19.55
C ALA A 125 9.52 -14.86 -18.91
N ARG A 126 9.70 -15.96 -19.66
CA ARG A 126 10.44 -17.15 -19.19
C ARG A 126 11.89 -16.82 -18.87
N GLN A 127 12.58 -16.14 -19.80
CA GLN A 127 13.98 -15.75 -19.59
C GLN A 127 14.12 -14.92 -18.30
N LEU A 128 13.30 -13.90 -18.15
CA LEU A 128 13.30 -13.05 -16.96
C LEU A 128 12.96 -13.83 -15.68
N PHE A 129 12.04 -14.78 -15.76
CA PHE A 129 11.66 -15.63 -14.62
C PHE A 129 12.80 -16.58 -14.22
N ASP A 130 13.51 -17.14 -15.19
CA ASP A 130 14.67 -18.00 -14.96
C ASP A 130 15.83 -17.21 -14.32
N ASP A 131 16.12 -16.01 -14.83
CA ASP A 131 17.13 -15.11 -14.27
C ASP A 131 16.77 -14.70 -12.82
N ALA A 132 15.49 -14.38 -12.57
CA ALA A 132 14.99 -14.05 -11.24
C ALA A 132 15.16 -15.22 -10.27
N ASN A 133 14.80 -16.45 -10.67
CA ASN A 133 14.98 -17.63 -9.85
C ASN A 133 16.44 -17.95 -9.58
N ALA A 134 17.32 -17.81 -10.58
CA ALA A 134 18.77 -17.99 -10.40
C ALA A 134 19.33 -16.97 -9.41
N MET A 135 18.87 -15.72 -9.43
CA MET A 135 19.28 -14.71 -8.46
C MET A 135 18.71 -15.01 -7.08
N LEU A 136 17.44 -15.45 -6.95
CA LEU A 136 16.85 -15.88 -5.66
C LEU A 136 17.64 -17.03 -5.04
N ASP A 137 18.04 -18.05 -5.84
CA ASP A 137 18.86 -19.15 -5.36
C ASP A 137 20.17 -18.65 -4.74
N ARG A 138 20.82 -17.66 -5.37
CA ARG A 138 22.04 -17.05 -4.85
C ARG A 138 21.78 -16.21 -3.61
N ILE A 139 20.74 -15.38 -3.60
CA ILE A 139 20.34 -14.55 -2.45
C ILE A 139 20.18 -15.43 -1.21
N ILE A 140 19.47 -16.57 -1.35
CA ILE A 140 19.18 -17.49 -0.26
C ILE A 140 20.44 -18.26 0.15
N ALA A 141 21.14 -18.86 -0.79
CA ALA A 141 22.31 -19.71 -0.51
C ALA A 141 23.49 -18.94 0.08
N GLU A 142 23.74 -17.73 -0.44
CA GLU A 142 24.85 -16.87 -0.03
C GLU A 142 24.44 -15.86 1.08
N LYS A 143 23.18 -15.86 1.50
CA LYS A 143 22.61 -14.98 2.55
C LYS A 143 22.88 -13.49 2.25
N TRP A 144 22.52 -13.05 1.07
CA TRP A 144 22.73 -11.66 0.66
C TRP A 144 21.85 -10.68 1.44
N LEU A 145 20.62 -11.08 1.72
CA LEU A 145 19.59 -10.24 2.29
C LEU A 145 19.10 -10.80 3.63
N VAL A 146 18.55 -9.91 4.46
CA VAL A 146 17.95 -10.25 5.75
C VAL A 146 16.53 -9.70 5.79
N ALA A 147 15.56 -10.54 6.12
CA ALA A 147 14.17 -10.16 6.30
C ALA A 147 13.89 -9.87 7.78
N LYS A 148 13.62 -8.61 8.12
CA LYS A 148 13.27 -8.19 9.48
C LYS A 148 11.83 -7.69 9.53
N GLY A 149 11.14 -8.04 10.61
CA GLY A 149 9.75 -7.66 10.79
C GLY A 149 9.37 -7.45 12.24
N VAL A 150 8.27 -6.75 12.45
CA VAL A 150 7.64 -6.57 13.76
C VAL A 150 6.12 -6.59 13.58
N ALA A 151 5.42 -7.24 14.49
CA ALA A 151 3.97 -7.18 14.62
C ALA A 151 3.58 -6.83 16.05
N GLY A 152 2.46 -6.12 16.23
CA GLY A 152 1.98 -5.77 17.56
C GLY A 152 0.46 -5.74 17.62
N PHE A 153 -0.10 -5.99 18.83
CA PHE A 153 -1.54 -6.03 19.06
C PHE A 153 -1.88 -5.27 20.35
N TRP A 154 -2.88 -4.41 20.25
CA TRP A 154 -3.28 -3.53 21.35
C TRP A 154 -4.79 -3.52 21.54
N PRO A 155 -5.27 -3.46 22.78
CA PRO A 155 -6.67 -3.19 23.05
C PRO A 155 -7.03 -1.78 22.54
N CYS A 156 -8.21 -1.66 21.94
CA CYS A 156 -8.69 -0.43 21.37
C CYS A 156 -10.21 -0.29 21.49
N ALA A 157 -10.72 0.88 21.17
CA ALA A 157 -12.15 1.13 21.02
C ALA A 157 -12.38 2.18 19.93
N ARG A 158 -13.50 2.08 19.23
CA ARG A 158 -13.95 3.08 18.25
C ARG A 158 -14.65 4.24 18.93
N ASP A 159 -14.37 5.46 18.47
CA ASP A 159 -15.15 6.67 18.73
C ASP A 159 -15.39 7.43 17.41
N GLY A 160 -16.57 7.28 16.84
CA GLY A 160 -16.89 7.81 15.51
C GLY A 160 -15.99 7.19 14.41
N ASP A 161 -15.19 8.03 13.75
CA ASP A 161 -14.24 7.62 12.73
C ASP A 161 -12.80 7.44 13.28
N ASP A 162 -12.63 7.53 14.61
CA ASP A 162 -11.36 7.34 15.30
C ASP A 162 -11.30 5.97 15.95
N VAL A 163 -10.08 5.42 16.05
CA VAL A 163 -9.78 4.26 16.90
C VAL A 163 -8.78 4.69 17.96
N THR A 164 -9.19 4.59 19.22
CA THR A 164 -8.35 4.88 20.37
C THR A 164 -7.67 3.60 20.84
N ILE A 165 -6.34 3.57 20.81
CA ILE A 165 -5.52 2.46 21.28
C ILE A 165 -5.11 2.71 22.73
N HIS A 166 -5.28 1.70 23.57
CA HIS A 166 -4.88 1.70 24.97
C HIS A 166 -3.53 0.98 25.11
N ARG A 167 -2.46 1.75 25.40
CA ARG A 167 -1.15 1.15 25.65
C ARG A 167 -1.12 0.47 27.02
N VAL A 168 -0.70 -0.78 27.05
CA VAL A 168 -0.48 -1.48 28.32
C VAL A 168 0.66 -0.79 29.07
N ASN A 169 0.43 -0.39 30.33
CA ASN A 169 1.37 0.30 31.21
C ASN A 169 1.73 1.75 30.85
N ARG A 170 0.94 2.44 30.02
CA ARG A 170 1.04 3.89 29.79
C ARG A 170 -0.34 4.52 29.96
N GLU A 171 -0.40 5.68 30.62
CA GLU A 171 -1.65 6.45 30.75
C GLU A 171 -2.07 7.12 29.43
N GLU A 172 -1.14 7.25 28.49
CA GLU A 172 -1.37 7.91 27.20
C GLU A 172 -2.09 6.98 26.23
N HIS A 173 -3.17 7.48 25.66
CA HIS A 173 -3.89 6.85 24.57
C HIS A 173 -3.35 7.34 23.23
N VAL A 174 -3.35 6.46 22.23
CA VAL A 174 -2.99 6.79 20.87
C VAL A 174 -4.25 6.78 20.02
N VAL A 175 -4.53 7.89 19.33
CA VAL A 175 -5.70 7.99 18.46
C VAL A 175 -5.27 7.82 17.00
N LEU A 176 -5.93 6.91 16.30
CA LEU A 176 -5.83 6.70 14.85
C LEU A 176 -7.09 7.28 14.19
N PRO A 177 -7.02 8.47 13.61
CA PRO A 177 -8.14 9.03 12.87
C PRO A 177 -8.18 8.45 11.46
N PHE A 178 -9.27 7.78 11.14
CA PHE A 178 -9.51 7.27 9.80
C PHE A 178 -10.43 8.19 9.00
N LEU A 179 -10.47 7.96 7.69
CA LEU A 179 -11.32 8.69 6.75
C LEU A 179 -12.51 7.82 6.34
N ARG A 180 -13.66 8.48 6.22
CA ARG A 180 -14.90 7.86 5.75
C ARG A 180 -15.12 8.11 4.26
N GLN A 181 -15.66 7.15 3.57
CA GLN A 181 -16.15 7.34 2.20
C GLN A 181 -17.27 8.38 2.19
N GLN A 182 -17.15 9.40 1.32
CA GLN A 182 -18.22 10.41 1.13
C GLN A 182 -18.88 10.34 -0.25
N VAL A 183 -18.34 9.58 -1.18
CA VAL A 183 -18.99 9.41 -2.48
C VAL A 183 -20.36 8.78 -2.27
N LYS A 184 -21.41 9.46 -2.79
CA LYS A 184 -22.79 8.97 -2.74
C LYS A 184 -22.90 7.61 -3.42
N LYS A 185 -23.42 6.63 -2.72
CA LYS A 185 -23.60 5.26 -3.19
C LYS A 185 -25.06 4.93 -3.47
N SER A 186 -25.31 3.77 -4.08
CA SER A 186 -26.66 3.20 -4.17
C SER A 186 -27.20 2.90 -2.76
N ARG A 187 -28.53 2.87 -2.60
CA ARG A 187 -29.22 2.83 -1.30
C ARG A 187 -28.76 1.70 -0.36
N ASP A 188 -28.20 0.62 -0.89
CA ASP A 188 -27.85 -0.59 -0.13
C ASP A 188 -26.34 -0.69 0.18
N ARG A 189 -25.59 0.38 -0.06
CA ARG A 189 -24.13 0.40 0.19
C ARG A 189 -23.77 1.45 1.23
N ALA A 190 -23.11 1.00 2.29
CA ALA A 190 -22.60 1.87 3.35
C ALA A 190 -21.43 2.75 2.87
N ASN A 191 -21.25 3.89 3.52
CA ASN A 191 -20.08 4.76 3.42
C ASN A 191 -19.07 4.31 4.48
N MET A 192 -18.15 3.42 4.09
CA MET A 192 -17.26 2.70 4.99
C MET A 192 -16.14 3.59 5.53
N CYS A 193 -15.75 3.31 6.77
CA CYS A 193 -14.53 3.78 7.43
C CYS A 193 -13.84 2.56 8.06
N LEU A 194 -12.51 2.53 8.12
CA LEU A 194 -11.80 1.42 8.79
C LEU A 194 -12.21 1.28 10.27
N ALA A 195 -12.57 2.37 10.92
CA ALA A 195 -13.08 2.35 12.30
C ALA A 195 -14.39 1.53 12.46
N ASP A 196 -15.19 1.36 11.39
CA ASP A 196 -16.44 0.60 11.47
C ASP A 196 -16.24 -0.88 11.84
N PHE A 197 -15.04 -1.41 11.63
CA PHE A 197 -14.66 -2.79 11.97
C PHE A 197 -14.21 -2.97 13.43
N ILE A 198 -14.26 -1.92 14.24
CA ILE A 198 -13.83 -1.92 15.65
C ILE A 198 -15.06 -1.70 16.55
N ASP A 199 -15.20 -2.52 17.57
CA ASP A 199 -16.27 -2.41 18.58
C ASP A 199 -16.04 -1.19 19.49
N PRO A 200 -17.01 -0.26 19.61
CA PRO A 200 -16.92 0.86 20.54
C PRO A 200 -16.88 0.43 22.01
N ALA A 201 -17.36 -0.77 22.34
CA ALA A 201 -17.31 -1.31 23.70
C ALA A 201 -15.97 -1.93 24.07
N GLY A 202 -15.04 -2.03 23.13
CA GLY A 202 -13.71 -2.58 23.29
C GLY A 202 -13.41 -3.72 22.32
N ASP A 203 -12.26 -3.65 21.70
CA ASP A 203 -11.77 -4.57 20.66
C ASP A 203 -10.23 -4.61 20.66
N TRP A 204 -9.68 -5.20 19.63
CA TRP A 204 -8.24 -5.27 19.37
C TRP A 204 -7.91 -4.80 17.96
N ILE A 205 -6.79 -4.09 17.84
CA ILE A 205 -6.19 -3.71 16.56
C ILE A 205 -4.75 -4.19 16.55
N GLY A 206 -4.27 -4.63 15.38
CA GLY A 206 -2.87 -4.93 15.19
C GLY A 206 -2.18 -3.96 14.25
N GLY A 207 -0.86 -4.08 14.20
CA GLY A 207 -0.02 -3.37 13.24
C GLY A 207 1.24 -4.14 12.94
N PHE A 208 1.91 -3.81 11.85
CA PHE A 208 3.16 -4.44 11.43
C PHE A 208 4.05 -3.51 10.63
N ALA A 209 5.33 -3.84 10.61
CA ALA A 209 6.31 -3.34 9.66
C ALA A 209 7.29 -4.46 9.30
N VAL A 210 7.57 -4.64 8.01
CA VAL A 210 8.52 -5.63 7.50
C VAL A 210 9.45 -4.96 6.49
N GLY A 211 10.69 -5.41 6.40
CA GLY A 211 11.67 -4.87 5.46
C GLY A 211 12.77 -5.86 5.11
N ILE A 212 13.34 -5.67 3.93
CA ILE A 212 14.44 -6.46 3.41
C ILE A 212 15.70 -5.60 3.41
N HIS A 213 16.72 -6.07 4.09
CA HIS A 213 17.98 -5.37 4.33
C HIS A 213 19.15 -6.05 3.64
N GLY A 214 20.27 -5.34 3.47
CA GLY A 214 21.53 -5.91 2.97
C GLY A 214 21.76 -5.75 1.48
N LEU A 215 20.95 -4.92 0.78
CA LEU A 215 21.09 -4.71 -0.67
C LEU A 215 22.35 -3.94 -1.04
N GLU A 216 22.77 -2.98 -0.23
CA GLU A 216 23.75 -1.94 -0.56
C GLU A 216 25.10 -2.48 -1.08
N PRO A 217 25.71 -3.52 -0.48
CA PRO A 217 27.00 -4.04 -0.99
C PRO A 217 26.90 -4.62 -2.40
N TYR A 218 25.76 -5.26 -2.71
CA TYR A 218 25.51 -5.88 -4.02
C TYR A 218 25.19 -4.84 -5.08
N LEU A 219 24.37 -3.83 -4.73
CA LEU A 219 24.06 -2.71 -5.61
C LEU A 219 25.34 -1.91 -5.94
N ALA A 220 26.23 -1.67 -4.97
CA ALA A 220 27.51 -1.03 -5.20
C ALA A 220 28.38 -1.83 -6.19
N ARG A 221 28.47 -3.16 -6.02
CA ARG A 221 29.18 -4.05 -6.93
C ARG A 221 28.60 -4.00 -8.34
N PHE A 222 27.30 -4.14 -8.51
CA PHE A 222 26.65 -4.10 -9.82
C PHE A 222 26.87 -2.76 -10.52
N LYS A 223 26.85 -1.66 -9.78
CA LYS A 223 27.16 -0.33 -10.30
C LYS A 223 28.61 -0.21 -10.79
N ASP A 224 29.59 -0.75 -10.03
CA ASP A 224 31.01 -0.76 -10.40
C ASP A 224 31.23 -1.61 -11.65
N ASP A 225 30.53 -2.73 -11.78
CA ASP A 225 30.55 -3.65 -12.93
C ASP A 225 29.73 -3.11 -14.12
N LYS A 226 29.00 -2.00 -13.97
CA LYS A 226 28.02 -1.45 -14.95
C LYS A 226 26.94 -2.46 -15.36
N ASP A 227 26.52 -3.25 -14.41
CA ASP A 227 25.47 -4.27 -14.55
C ASP A 227 24.12 -3.71 -14.04
N ASP A 228 23.54 -2.81 -14.83
CA ASP A 228 22.24 -2.19 -14.52
C ASP A 228 21.11 -3.23 -14.46
N TYR A 229 21.23 -4.33 -15.22
CA TYR A 229 20.25 -5.39 -15.23
C TYR A 229 20.15 -6.09 -13.87
N SER A 230 21.27 -6.54 -13.32
CA SER A 230 21.31 -7.18 -12.00
C SER A 230 20.94 -6.22 -10.88
N ASP A 231 21.28 -4.91 -10.99
CA ASP A 231 20.87 -3.88 -10.03
C ASP A 231 19.34 -3.76 -9.97
N ILE A 232 18.68 -3.63 -11.12
CA ILE A 232 17.23 -3.54 -11.21
C ILE A 232 16.56 -4.84 -10.75
N LEU A 233 17.11 -5.99 -11.15
CA LEU A 233 16.59 -7.30 -10.79
C LEU A 233 16.63 -7.53 -9.27
N LEU A 234 17.75 -7.21 -8.61
CA LEU A 234 17.89 -7.35 -7.16
C LEU A 234 16.86 -6.46 -6.41
N LYS A 235 16.69 -5.20 -6.84
CA LYS A 235 15.70 -4.29 -6.25
C LYS A 235 14.28 -4.83 -6.41
N ALA A 236 13.93 -5.30 -7.62
CA ALA A 236 12.61 -5.87 -7.88
C ALA A 236 12.34 -7.13 -7.04
N LEU A 237 13.35 -7.99 -6.85
CA LEU A 237 13.22 -9.18 -6.01
C LEU A 237 13.13 -8.84 -4.52
N ALA A 238 13.86 -7.85 -4.05
CA ALA A 238 13.74 -7.37 -2.66
C ALA A 238 12.33 -6.83 -2.38
N ASP A 239 11.73 -6.07 -3.31
CA ASP A 239 10.35 -5.62 -3.18
C ASP A 239 9.37 -6.80 -3.13
N ARG A 240 9.59 -7.84 -3.95
CA ARG A 240 8.75 -9.05 -3.89
C ARG A 240 8.91 -9.80 -2.58
N PHE A 241 10.11 -9.89 -2.02
CA PHE A 241 10.33 -10.46 -0.69
C PHE A 241 9.62 -9.65 0.42
N ALA A 242 9.64 -8.33 0.35
CA ALA A 242 8.94 -7.49 1.34
C ALA A 242 7.42 -7.74 1.31
N GLU A 243 6.82 -7.82 0.13
CA GLU A 243 5.39 -8.15 -0.04
C GLU A 243 5.09 -9.60 0.40
N ALA A 244 5.93 -10.55 0.03
CA ALA A 244 5.82 -11.94 0.45
C ALA A 244 5.91 -12.07 1.99
N PHE A 245 6.79 -11.28 2.61
CA PHE A 245 6.91 -11.24 4.06
C PHE A 245 5.66 -10.63 4.72
N ALA A 246 5.12 -9.55 4.19
CA ALA A 246 3.87 -8.99 4.68
C ALA A 246 2.70 -10.00 4.59
N GLU A 247 2.63 -10.80 3.50
CA GLU A 247 1.62 -11.86 3.35
C GLU A 247 1.84 -12.99 4.35
N ARG A 248 3.06 -13.52 4.44
CA ARG A 248 3.40 -14.62 5.35
C ARG A 248 3.24 -14.24 6.82
N LEU A 249 3.66 -13.02 7.18
CA LEU A 249 3.47 -12.50 8.55
C LEU A 249 1.98 -12.35 8.86
N HIS A 250 1.16 -11.86 7.91
CA HIS A 250 -0.28 -11.78 8.12
C HIS A 250 -0.92 -13.16 8.30
N GLN A 251 -0.48 -14.19 7.56
CA GLN A 251 -0.93 -15.56 7.81
C GLN A 251 -0.54 -16.01 9.23
N HIS A 252 0.71 -15.79 9.65
CA HIS A 252 1.16 -16.12 11.01
C HIS A 252 0.37 -15.36 12.09
N VAL A 253 -0.01 -14.12 11.84
CA VAL A 253 -0.91 -13.37 12.70
C VAL A 253 -2.26 -14.05 12.81
N ARG A 254 -2.88 -14.45 11.70
CA ARG A 254 -4.20 -15.09 11.67
C ARG A 254 -4.21 -16.45 12.35
N THR A 255 -3.14 -17.24 12.18
CA THR A 255 -3.08 -18.62 12.67
C THR A 255 -2.53 -18.74 14.09
N ASP A 256 -1.53 -17.95 14.45
CA ASP A 256 -0.71 -18.20 15.66
C ASP A 256 -0.67 -17.02 16.64
N LEU A 257 -0.40 -15.79 16.18
CA LEU A 257 -0.20 -14.66 17.10
C LEU A 257 -1.52 -14.08 17.60
N TRP A 258 -2.41 -13.72 16.67
CA TRP A 258 -3.78 -13.36 17.03
C TRP A 258 -4.66 -14.60 17.14
N GLY A 259 -4.56 -15.51 16.19
CA GLY A 259 -5.17 -16.82 16.27
C GLY A 259 -6.67 -16.82 15.96
N TYR A 260 -7.20 -15.83 15.21
CA TYR A 260 -8.63 -15.81 14.86
C TYR A 260 -8.99 -16.73 13.68
N ALA A 261 -8.00 -17.32 13.01
CA ALA A 261 -8.17 -18.32 11.95
C ALA A 261 -7.17 -19.50 12.10
N PRO A 262 -7.15 -20.21 13.26
CA PRO A 262 -6.09 -21.18 13.58
C PRO A 262 -6.08 -22.42 12.69
N GLN A 263 -7.14 -22.66 11.92
CA GLN A 263 -7.26 -23.81 11.00
C GLN A 263 -7.11 -23.39 9.53
N GLU A 264 -6.66 -22.16 9.27
CA GLU A 264 -6.47 -21.67 7.89
C GLU A 264 -5.43 -22.49 7.14
N GLN A 265 -5.82 -22.99 5.96
CA GLN A 265 -4.95 -23.74 5.04
C GLN A 265 -5.18 -23.19 3.62
N LEU A 266 -4.66 -22.01 3.35
CA LEU A 266 -4.79 -21.36 2.05
C LEU A 266 -3.53 -21.58 1.20
N THR A 267 -3.74 -21.83 -0.09
CA THR A 267 -2.67 -21.82 -1.08
C THR A 267 -2.20 -20.40 -1.34
N ASN A 268 -0.99 -20.22 -1.87
CA ASN A 268 -0.50 -18.89 -2.24
C ASN A 268 -1.45 -18.17 -3.23
N GLU A 269 -2.05 -18.89 -4.17
CA GLU A 269 -3.06 -18.31 -5.06
C GLU A 269 -4.29 -17.78 -4.31
N ALA A 270 -4.75 -18.48 -3.27
CA ALA A 270 -5.87 -18.04 -2.44
C ALA A 270 -5.48 -16.83 -1.56
N LEU A 271 -4.24 -16.78 -1.08
CA LEU A 271 -3.69 -15.63 -0.34
C LEU A 271 -3.61 -14.39 -1.24
N ILE A 272 -3.08 -14.51 -2.46
CA ILE A 272 -3.02 -13.42 -3.45
C ILE A 272 -4.43 -12.91 -3.80
N LYS A 273 -5.45 -13.79 -3.77
CA LYS A 273 -6.86 -13.42 -3.98
C LYS A 273 -7.56 -12.93 -2.69
N GLU A 274 -6.82 -12.71 -1.62
CA GLU A 274 -7.34 -12.21 -0.34
C GLU A 274 -8.50 -13.05 0.23
N GLN A 275 -8.45 -14.38 0.03
CA GLN A 275 -9.49 -15.31 0.50
C GLN A 275 -9.29 -15.70 1.97
N TYR A 276 -8.89 -14.77 2.79
CA TYR A 276 -8.68 -14.92 4.22
C TYR A 276 -9.60 -13.98 5.01
N ARG A 277 -9.79 -14.26 6.28
CA ARG A 277 -10.49 -13.39 7.21
C ARG A 277 -9.62 -12.20 7.63
N GLY A 278 -10.24 -11.01 7.74
CA GLY A 278 -9.57 -9.79 8.14
C GLY A 278 -8.82 -9.11 7.00
N ILE A 279 -8.24 -7.95 7.29
CA ILE A 279 -7.49 -7.15 6.31
C ILE A 279 -6.22 -6.55 6.94
N ARG A 280 -5.28 -6.14 6.07
CA ARG A 280 -4.04 -5.43 6.46
C ARG A 280 -3.87 -4.08 5.71
N PRO A 281 -4.77 -3.11 5.92
CA PRO A 281 -4.69 -1.83 5.22
C PRO A 281 -3.42 -1.06 5.61
N ALA A 282 -2.76 -0.48 4.60
CA ALA A 282 -1.52 0.27 4.77
C ALA A 282 -1.74 1.77 4.60
N PRO A 283 -1.10 2.64 5.43
CA PRO A 283 -1.11 4.08 5.23
C PRO A 283 -0.50 4.49 3.89
N GLY A 284 -1.26 5.26 3.09
CA GLY A 284 -0.95 5.64 1.71
C GLY A 284 -1.70 4.82 0.65
N TYR A 285 -2.49 3.82 1.06
CA TYR A 285 -3.32 2.99 0.18
C TYR A 285 -4.80 3.43 0.21
N PRO A 286 -5.63 2.98 -0.74
CA PRO A 286 -6.99 3.52 -0.91
C PRO A 286 -7.89 3.48 0.33
N ALA A 287 -7.76 2.49 1.21
CA ALA A 287 -8.55 2.40 2.43
C ALA A 287 -8.01 3.27 3.58
N CYS A 288 -6.72 3.61 3.54
CA CYS A 288 -6.02 4.39 4.54
C CYS A 288 -5.09 5.41 3.87
N PRO A 289 -5.63 6.48 3.20
CA PRO A 289 -4.83 7.30 2.29
C PRO A 289 -3.73 8.12 2.95
N ASP A 290 -3.85 8.45 4.24
CA ASP A 290 -2.92 9.32 4.94
C ASP A 290 -1.61 8.62 5.32
N HIS A 291 -0.54 8.95 4.64
CA HIS A 291 0.81 8.49 4.98
C HIS A 291 1.29 8.93 6.36
N SER A 292 0.75 10.04 6.91
CA SER A 292 1.18 10.58 8.20
C SER A 292 0.76 9.73 9.41
N LEU A 293 0.02 8.64 9.19
CA LEU A 293 -0.26 7.63 10.22
C LEU A 293 0.93 6.67 10.44
N LYS A 294 1.90 6.61 9.51
CA LYS A 294 3.09 5.74 9.68
C LYS A 294 3.91 6.07 10.92
N PRO A 295 4.23 7.34 11.25
CA PRO A 295 4.94 7.64 12.50
C PRO A 295 4.24 7.12 13.75
N ILE A 296 2.91 7.16 13.78
CA ILE A 296 2.13 6.63 14.92
C ILE A 296 2.27 5.10 14.99
N LEU A 297 2.15 4.43 13.85
CA LEU A 297 2.32 2.98 13.75
C LEU A 297 3.75 2.55 14.15
N PHE A 298 4.75 3.29 13.68
CA PHE A 298 6.16 3.02 13.97
C PHE A 298 6.49 3.19 15.46
N ASP A 299 5.91 4.21 16.11
CA ASP A 299 6.05 4.40 17.56
C ASP A 299 5.33 3.29 18.36
N LEU A 300 4.14 2.84 17.92
CA LEU A 300 3.43 1.72 18.54
C LEU A 300 4.22 0.42 18.48
N LEU A 301 4.90 0.16 17.37
CA LEU A 301 5.69 -1.04 17.10
C LEU A 301 7.13 -0.97 17.63
N ASP A 302 7.61 0.23 18.01
CA ASP A 302 9.05 0.50 18.15
C ASP A 302 9.83 0.02 16.91
N ALA A 303 9.28 0.37 15.72
CA ALA A 303 9.65 -0.27 14.46
C ALA A 303 11.10 -0.04 14.08
N GLU A 304 11.65 1.15 14.32
CA GLU A 304 13.06 1.45 14.02
C GLU A 304 14.01 0.59 14.86
N ALA A 305 13.74 0.46 16.15
CA ALA A 305 14.57 -0.37 17.03
C ALA A 305 14.44 -1.88 16.71
N ASN A 306 13.23 -2.34 16.38
CA ASN A 306 12.94 -3.75 16.13
C ASN A 306 13.34 -4.22 14.73
N THR A 307 13.35 -3.34 13.73
CA THR A 307 13.56 -3.75 12.33
C THR A 307 14.68 -2.98 11.61
N GLY A 308 15.08 -1.82 12.12
CA GLY A 308 15.99 -0.90 11.42
C GLY A 308 15.33 -0.13 10.27
N ILE A 309 14.00 -0.22 10.11
CA ILE A 309 13.27 0.55 9.10
C ILE A 309 13.05 1.96 9.63
N THR A 310 13.46 2.98 8.86
CA THR A 310 13.29 4.39 9.19
C THR A 310 12.27 5.06 8.28
N LEU A 311 11.77 6.24 8.69
CA LEU A 311 10.88 7.06 7.87
C LEU A 311 11.60 8.34 7.43
N THR A 312 11.42 8.71 6.18
CA THR A 312 11.82 10.03 5.67
C THR A 312 10.84 11.12 6.15
N GLU A 313 11.17 12.39 5.93
CA GLU A 313 10.29 13.52 6.23
C GLU A 313 8.91 13.44 5.53
N ASN A 314 8.84 12.75 4.41
CA ASN A 314 7.60 12.52 3.65
C ASN A 314 6.99 11.14 3.92
N PHE A 315 7.36 10.49 5.02
CA PHE A 315 6.84 9.19 5.45
C PHE A 315 7.12 8.02 4.50
N ALA A 316 8.11 8.13 3.62
CA ALA A 316 8.62 7.00 2.87
C ALA A 316 9.51 6.13 3.77
N MET A 317 9.45 4.82 3.61
CA MET A 317 10.26 3.87 4.37
C MET A 317 11.65 3.69 3.74
N TYR A 318 12.67 3.50 4.59
CA TYR A 318 13.99 3.07 4.20
C TYR A 318 14.42 1.88 5.09
N PRO A 319 14.86 0.73 4.49
CA PRO A 319 15.01 0.47 3.06
C PRO A 319 13.68 0.58 2.30
N THR A 320 13.76 0.80 0.96
CA THR A 320 12.56 0.94 0.12
C THR A 320 11.76 -0.35 0.00
N ALA A 321 12.44 -1.50 0.03
CA ALA A 321 11.81 -2.82 0.09
C ALA A 321 11.23 -3.07 1.49
N ALA A 322 10.15 -2.37 1.82
CA ALA A 322 9.47 -2.45 3.11
C ALA A 322 7.97 -2.26 2.95
N VAL A 323 7.19 -2.90 3.84
CA VAL A 323 5.73 -2.81 3.91
C VAL A 323 5.33 -2.57 5.37
N SER A 324 4.33 -1.71 5.61
CA SER A 324 3.77 -1.50 6.94
C SER A 324 2.28 -1.25 6.87
N GLY A 325 1.53 -1.65 7.88
CA GLY A 325 0.08 -1.51 7.91
C GLY A 325 -0.54 -1.89 9.24
N PHE A 326 -1.87 -1.81 9.27
CA PHE A 326 -2.69 -2.21 10.41
C PHE A 326 -3.31 -3.58 10.14
N TYR A 327 -3.68 -4.30 11.21
CA TYR A 327 -4.47 -5.53 11.11
C TYR A 327 -5.85 -5.33 11.74
N PHE A 328 -6.88 -5.65 10.97
CA PHE A 328 -8.26 -5.72 11.42
C PHE A 328 -8.76 -7.17 11.31
N GLY A 329 -9.10 -7.79 12.43
CA GLY A 329 -9.47 -9.22 12.48
C GLY A 329 -10.97 -9.50 12.32
N HIS A 330 -11.81 -8.47 12.09
CA HIS A 330 -13.24 -8.65 11.92
C HIS A 330 -13.57 -9.49 10.66
N PRO A 331 -14.52 -10.46 10.70
CA PRO A 331 -14.81 -11.31 9.54
C PRO A 331 -15.41 -10.55 8.35
N GLU A 332 -16.09 -9.44 8.59
CA GLU A 332 -16.66 -8.58 7.55
C GLU A 332 -15.71 -7.46 7.11
N ALA A 333 -14.48 -7.42 7.66
CA ALA A 333 -13.50 -6.44 7.22
C ALA A 333 -13.11 -6.71 5.77
N GLU A 334 -13.27 -5.70 4.92
CA GLU A 334 -12.95 -5.75 3.50
C GLU A 334 -12.15 -4.53 3.05
N TYR A 335 -11.40 -4.66 1.96
CA TYR A 335 -10.71 -3.53 1.36
C TYR A 335 -11.69 -2.65 0.58
N PHE A 336 -11.56 -1.34 0.78
CA PHE A 336 -12.33 -0.32 0.06
C PHE A 336 -11.45 0.88 -0.26
N GLY A 337 -11.91 1.76 -1.15
CA GLY A 337 -11.25 3.03 -1.39
C GLY A 337 -12.04 4.18 -0.78
N VAL A 338 -11.39 5.03 0.00
CA VAL A 338 -11.97 6.30 0.50
C VAL A 338 -12.35 7.20 -0.68
N ALA A 339 -11.53 7.18 -1.73
CA ALA A 339 -11.70 8.01 -2.92
C ALA A 339 -11.72 9.51 -2.56
N ARG A 340 -12.70 10.26 -3.08
CA ARG A 340 -12.80 11.72 -2.87
C ARG A 340 -13.48 12.03 -1.54
N ILE A 341 -12.97 13.06 -0.86
CA ILE A 341 -13.55 13.63 0.36
C ILE A 341 -13.93 15.10 0.16
N GLY A 342 -14.92 15.54 0.92
CA GLY A 342 -15.36 16.92 0.96
C GLY A 342 -14.51 17.78 1.90
N ARG A 343 -14.68 19.09 1.77
CA ARG A 343 -14.00 20.06 2.64
C ARG A 343 -14.39 19.91 4.11
N ASP A 344 -15.63 19.55 4.38
CA ASP A 344 -16.16 19.27 5.72
C ASP A 344 -15.38 18.15 6.41
N GLN A 345 -15.08 17.04 5.71
CA GLN A 345 -14.27 15.96 6.26
C GLN A 345 -12.80 16.39 6.42
N LEU A 346 -12.26 17.18 5.50
CA LEU A 346 -10.90 17.68 5.63
C LEU A 346 -10.76 18.57 6.89
N GLU A 347 -11.72 19.44 7.15
CA GLU A 347 -11.75 20.30 8.36
C GLU A 347 -11.90 19.46 9.63
N ASP A 348 -12.78 18.46 9.63
CA ASP A 348 -12.95 17.51 10.73
C ASP A 348 -11.66 16.70 10.96
N TYR A 349 -11.02 16.22 9.89
CA TYR A 349 -9.77 15.47 9.98
C TYR A 349 -8.61 16.31 10.54
N ALA A 350 -8.43 17.54 10.04
CA ALA A 350 -7.43 18.48 10.56
C ALA A 350 -7.59 18.69 12.07
N ARG A 351 -8.84 18.90 12.54
CA ARG A 351 -9.18 19.05 13.95
C ARG A 351 -8.84 17.79 14.76
N ARG A 352 -9.23 16.59 14.29
CA ARG A 352 -8.95 15.29 14.96
C ARG A 352 -7.44 15.01 15.03
N ARG A 353 -6.69 15.37 13.97
CA ARG A 353 -5.22 15.25 13.92
C ARG A 353 -4.49 16.33 14.71
N GLY A 354 -5.15 17.39 15.12
CA GLY A 354 -4.50 18.53 15.78
C GLY A 354 -3.51 19.28 14.89
N VAL A 355 -3.78 19.37 13.58
CA VAL A 355 -2.93 20.05 12.58
C VAL A 355 -3.69 21.18 11.90
N ASP A 356 -2.96 22.10 11.28
CA ASP A 356 -3.57 23.15 10.46
C ASP A 356 -4.14 22.62 9.14
N MET A 357 -5.03 23.40 8.54
CA MET A 357 -5.68 23.02 7.28
C MET A 357 -4.69 22.82 6.13
N ALA A 358 -3.64 23.64 6.04
CA ALA A 358 -2.65 23.54 4.97
C ALA A 358 -1.86 22.22 5.06
N THR A 359 -1.60 21.75 6.26
CA THR A 359 -0.96 20.45 6.52
C THR A 359 -1.90 19.29 6.14
N ALA A 360 -3.17 19.34 6.55
CA ALA A 360 -4.15 18.33 6.18
C ALA A 360 -4.39 18.26 4.65
N GLU A 361 -4.51 19.44 4.00
CA GLU A 361 -4.62 19.54 2.53
C GLU A 361 -3.41 18.91 1.82
N ARG A 362 -2.21 19.14 2.32
CA ARG A 362 -0.99 18.54 1.76
C ARG A 362 -0.99 17.02 1.87
N TRP A 363 -1.38 16.47 3.02
CA TRP A 363 -1.41 15.02 3.25
C TRP A 363 -2.48 14.31 2.45
N LEU A 364 -3.66 14.93 2.32
CA LEU A 364 -4.83 14.33 1.67
C LEU A 364 -5.08 14.85 0.24
N ARG A 365 -4.11 15.57 -0.33
CA ARG A 365 -4.24 16.16 -1.67
C ARG A 365 -4.75 15.19 -2.75
N PRO A 366 -4.32 13.92 -2.81
CA PRO A 366 -4.84 12.97 -3.78
C PRO A 366 -6.34 12.66 -3.65
N ASN A 367 -6.92 12.93 -2.48
CA ASN A 367 -8.33 12.69 -2.17
C ASN A 367 -9.20 13.96 -2.28
N LEU A 368 -8.59 15.12 -2.56
CA LEU A 368 -9.28 16.39 -2.77
C LEU A 368 -9.47 16.65 -4.27
N ASP A 369 -10.35 17.62 -4.61
CA ASP A 369 -10.61 18.07 -5.99
C ASP A 369 -9.47 18.86 -6.61
#